data_b3ca5aeef1b1db959c3f5befc858f059
#
_entry.id   b3ca5aeef1b1db959c3f5befc858f059
#
_cell.length_a   1.000
_cell.length_b   1.000
_cell.length_c   1.000
_cell.angle_alpha   90.00
_cell.angle_beta   90.00
_cell.angle_gamma   90.00
#
_symmetry.space_group_name_H-M   'P 1'
#
loop_
_entity.id
_entity.type
_entity.pdbx_description
1 polymer ?
#
loop_
_entity_poly.entity_id
_entity_poly.type
_entity_poly.pdbx_seq_one_letter_code
_entity_poly.pdbx_strand_id
1 'polypeptide(L)'
;MGVDYDSRAAAIETLQTPPEASQLLSPLDFLFAEHFRQRILCAMLDKIAEDGIGDDAEAAAMVGFLASDFGAHVLDEEEDLFPVLRRRAGPADRIGELLDELSQEHASDLIDAKAIIREFTRLRNATARRRPGPDFRQLLTRFAANERRHLITENAIVMPLARALLKAGDL
;
A
#
# COMPACT_ATOMS: atom_id res chain seq x y z
N MET A 1 4.83 -15.09 -9.37
CA MET A 1 5.88 -14.55 -10.24
C MET A 1 6.66 -13.60 -9.36
N GLY A 2 7.84 -14.00 -8.85
CA GLY A 2 8.69 -13.16 -8.01
C GLY A 2 9.18 -11.98 -8.83
N VAL A 3 9.05 -10.77 -8.27
CA VAL A 3 9.72 -9.60 -8.82
C VAL A 3 11.20 -9.85 -8.66
N ASP A 4 11.90 -9.98 -9.78
CA ASP A 4 13.33 -10.19 -9.80
C ASP A 4 14.01 -8.91 -9.29
N TYR A 5 14.62 -9.00 -8.10
CA TYR A 5 15.28 -7.90 -7.41
C TYR A 5 16.67 -7.57 -7.97
N ASP A 6 16.91 -7.81 -9.25
CA ASP A 6 18.12 -7.31 -9.92
C ASP A 6 18.17 -5.78 -9.97
N SER A 7 17.18 -5.10 -9.38
CA SER A 7 17.26 -3.68 -9.16
C SER A 7 16.58 -3.23 -7.85
N ARG A 8 17.24 -3.47 -6.71
CA ARG A 8 16.94 -2.74 -5.47
C ARG A 8 16.81 -1.22 -5.74
N ALA A 9 17.67 -0.68 -6.60
CA ALA A 9 17.61 0.70 -7.05
C ALA A 9 16.27 1.03 -7.74
N ALA A 10 15.75 0.18 -8.62
CA ALA A 10 14.46 0.42 -9.27
C ALA A 10 13.28 0.30 -8.30
N ALA A 11 13.35 -0.59 -7.30
CA ALA A 11 12.33 -0.66 -6.26
C ALA A 11 12.30 0.62 -5.41
N ILE A 12 13.46 1.12 -5.00
CA ILE A 12 13.59 2.39 -4.28
C ILE A 12 13.04 3.54 -5.13
N GLU A 13 13.45 3.64 -6.40
CA GLU A 13 12.96 4.64 -7.34
C GLU A 13 11.44 4.59 -7.49
N THR A 14 10.86 3.39 -7.63
CA THR A 14 9.41 3.20 -7.73
C THR A 14 8.68 3.75 -6.50
N LEU A 15 9.19 3.52 -5.28
CA LEU A 15 8.57 4.07 -4.07
C LEU A 15 8.72 5.58 -3.95
N GLN A 16 9.80 6.15 -4.50
CA GLN A 16 10.09 7.59 -4.42
C GLN A 16 9.45 8.39 -5.55
N THR A 17 8.98 7.73 -6.62
CA THR A 17 8.40 8.39 -7.79
C THR A 17 6.87 8.20 -7.76
N PRO A 18 6.10 9.25 -7.44
CA PRO A 18 4.64 9.16 -7.51
C PRO A 18 4.19 8.93 -8.96
N PRO A 19 2.95 8.44 -9.18
CA PRO A 19 2.36 8.35 -10.51
C PRO A 19 2.37 9.69 -11.23
N GLU A 20 2.43 9.66 -12.56
CA GLU A 20 2.48 10.89 -13.36
C GLU A 20 1.20 11.74 -13.17
N ALA A 21 1.36 13.06 -13.17
CA ALA A 21 0.25 14.00 -13.02
C ALA A 21 -0.87 13.83 -14.07
N SER A 22 -0.54 13.28 -15.26
CA SER A 22 -1.52 12.89 -16.27
C SER A 22 -2.51 11.83 -15.79
N GLN A 23 -2.10 10.96 -14.87
CA GLN A 23 -2.96 9.92 -14.26
C GLN A 23 -3.96 10.50 -13.25
N LEU A 24 -3.72 11.68 -12.72
CA LEU A 24 -4.71 12.41 -11.88
C LEU A 24 -5.99 12.77 -12.65
N LEU A 25 -5.94 12.78 -13.99
CA LEU A 25 -7.13 12.95 -14.84
C LEU A 25 -7.93 11.65 -14.98
N SER A 26 -7.42 10.54 -14.48
CA SER A 26 -8.06 9.23 -14.43
C SER A 26 -7.87 8.62 -13.04
N PRO A 27 -8.70 9.01 -12.06
CA PRO A 27 -8.52 8.61 -10.65
C PRO A 27 -8.37 7.10 -10.45
N LEU A 28 -9.14 6.28 -11.18
CA LEU A 28 -9.02 4.83 -11.07
C LEU A 28 -7.69 4.28 -11.64
N ASP A 29 -7.12 4.92 -12.65
CA ASP A 29 -5.80 4.51 -13.15
C ASP A 29 -4.69 4.98 -12.22
N PHE A 30 -4.88 6.12 -11.56
CA PHE A 30 -3.99 6.58 -10.49
C PHE A 30 -3.97 5.58 -9.31
N LEU A 31 -5.13 5.21 -8.76
CA LEU A 31 -5.23 4.21 -7.70
C LEU A 31 -4.58 2.88 -8.11
N PHE A 32 -4.82 2.43 -9.35
CA PHE A 32 -4.20 1.21 -9.85
C PHE A 32 -2.67 1.29 -9.92
N ALA A 33 -2.12 2.45 -10.27
CA ALA A 33 -0.67 2.68 -10.25
C ALA A 33 -0.12 2.68 -8.81
N GLU A 34 -0.86 3.25 -7.85
CA GLU A 34 -0.52 3.18 -6.42
C GLU A 34 -0.51 1.74 -5.90
N HIS A 35 -1.47 0.90 -6.29
CA HIS A 35 -1.46 -0.53 -5.97
C HIS A 35 -0.20 -1.26 -6.46
N PHE A 36 0.33 -0.85 -7.61
CA PHE A 36 1.61 -1.39 -8.07
C PHE A 36 2.77 -1.02 -7.14
N ARG A 37 2.85 0.25 -6.70
CA ARG A 37 3.85 0.74 -5.75
C ARG A 37 3.76 0.01 -4.39
N GLN A 38 2.55 -0.21 -3.90
CA GLN A 38 2.31 -0.96 -2.65
C GLN A 38 2.78 -2.42 -2.76
N ARG A 39 2.63 -3.07 -3.91
CA ARG A 39 3.20 -4.41 -4.13
C ARG A 39 4.72 -4.42 -4.08
N ILE A 40 5.37 -3.38 -4.61
CA ILE A 40 6.83 -3.22 -4.49
C ILE A 40 7.22 -3.03 -3.03
N LEU A 41 6.50 -2.18 -2.28
CA LEU A 41 6.69 -2.05 -0.84
C LEU A 41 6.61 -3.41 -0.13
N CYS A 42 5.55 -4.18 -0.36
CA CYS A 42 5.38 -5.50 0.26
C CYS A 42 6.56 -6.44 -0.02
N ALA A 43 7.05 -6.45 -1.26
CA ALA A 43 8.19 -7.27 -1.63
C ALA A 43 9.49 -6.82 -0.95
N MET A 44 9.70 -5.50 -0.80
CA MET A 44 10.84 -4.96 -0.06
C MET A 44 10.76 -5.28 1.44
N LEU A 45 9.57 -5.21 2.05
CA LEU A 45 9.36 -5.55 3.45
C LEU A 45 9.69 -7.03 3.74
N ASP A 46 9.26 -7.96 2.87
CA ASP A 46 9.62 -9.37 2.99
C ASP A 46 11.14 -9.57 2.91
N LYS A 47 11.78 -8.93 1.95
CA LYS A 47 13.24 -9.03 1.80
C LYS A 47 13.98 -8.52 3.02
N ILE A 48 13.53 -7.41 3.61
CA ILE A 48 14.12 -6.91 4.86
C ILE A 48 13.86 -7.87 6.04
N ALA A 49 12.69 -8.49 6.10
CA ALA A 49 12.41 -9.48 7.13
C ALA A 49 13.36 -10.68 7.04
N GLU A 50 13.78 -11.09 5.84
CA GLU A 50 14.71 -12.19 5.60
C GLU A 50 16.18 -11.77 5.78
N ASP A 51 16.62 -10.75 5.05
CA ASP A 51 18.03 -10.39 4.88
C ASP A 51 18.49 -9.25 5.84
N GLY A 52 17.55 -8.43 6.29
CA GLY A 52 17.81 -7.17 7.01
C GLY A 52 17.88 -5.97 6.07
N ILE A 53 18.01 -4.77 6.65
CA ILE A 53 18.10 -3.50 5.91
C ILE A 53 19.44 -3.44 5.19
N GLY A 54 19.40 -3.22 3.89
CA GLY A 54 20.59 -3.15 3.06
C GLY A 54 21.38 -1.85 3.24
N ASP A 55 20.67 -0.72 3.11
CA ASP A 55 21.25 0.61 3.25
C ASP A 55 20.21 1.65 3.74
N ASP A 56 20.68 2.90 3.93
CA ASP A 56 19.81 3.98 4.41
C ASP A 56 18.81 4.46 3.36
N ALA A 57 19.11 4.33 2.08
CA ALA A 57 18.23 4.75 0.99
C ALA A 57 17.00 3.84 0.93
N GLU A 58 17.20 2.53 1.07
CA GLU A 58 16.11 1.54 1.13
C GLU A 58 15.14 1.82 2.30
N ALA A 59 15.70 2.00 3.51
CA ALA A 59 14.89 2.31 4.68
C ALA A 59 14.18 3.67 4.55
N ALA A 60 14.86 4.68 3.97
CA ALA A 60 14.29 5.99 3.77
C ALA A 60 13.13 5.98 2.75
N ALA A 61 13.26 5.24 1.65
CA ALA A 61 12.21 5.11 0.65
C ALA A 61 10.95 4.47 1.23
N MET A 62 11.08 3.39 1.99
CA MET A 62 9.94 2.74 2.63
C MET A 62 9.28 3.60 3.70
N VAL A 63 10.08 4.26 4.54
CA VAL A 63 9.56 5.19 5.56
C VAL A 63 8.84 6.35 4.89
N GLY A 64 9.41 6.92 3.82
CA GLY A 64 8.78 7.99 3.05
C GLY A 64 7.43 7.57 2.48
N PHE A 65 7.38 6.43 1.80
CA PHE A 65 6.16 5.88 1.22
C PHE A 65 5.08 5.62 2.28
N LEU A 66 5.42 4.93 3.37
CA LEU A 66 4.49 4.63 4.46
C LEU A 66 3.99 5.89 5.20
N ALA A 67 4.82 6.93 5.28
CA ALA A 67 4.49 8.15 6.00
C ALA A 67 3.62 9.12 5.19
N SER A 68 3.67 9.08 3.87
CA SER A 68 2.95 9.99 2.97
C SER A 68 1.99 9.26 2.03
N ASP A 69 2.52 8.50 1.08
CA ASP A 69 1.75 8.00 -0.06
C ASP A 69 0.74 6.94 0.36
N PHE A 70 1.12 6.02 1.25
CA PHE A 70 0.22 5.00 1.77
C PHE A 70 -1.01 5.60 2.49
N GLY A 71 -0.78 6.59 3.34
CA GLY A 71 -1.88 7.27 4.04
C GLY A 71 -2.75 8.11 3.12
N ALA A 72 -2.19 8.74 2.09
CA ALA A 72 -2.93 9.50 1.08
C ALA A 72 -3.81 8.56 0.24
N HIS A 73 -3.27 7.43 -0.20
CA HIS A 73 -4.01 6.41 -0.94
C HIS A 73 -5.24 5.90 -0.16
N VAL A 74 -5.06 5.54 1.12
CA VAL A 74 -6.19 5.14 1.99
C VAL A 74 -7.23 6.24 2.08
N LEU A 75 -6.80 7.51 2.16
CA LEU A 75 -7.71 8.65 2.24
C LEU A 75 -8.51 8.83 0.95
N ASP A 76 -7.88 8.70 -0.22
CA ASP A 76 -8.55 8.78 -1.53
C ASP A 76 -9.63 7.70 -1.68
N GLU A 77 -9.41 6.52 -1.12
CA GLU A 77 -10.41 5.45 -1.15
C GLU A 77 -11.54 5.68 -0.15
N GLU A 78 -11.21 6.03 1.09
CA GLU A 78 -12.21 6.20 2.16
C GLU A 78 -13.07 7.45 1.98
N GLU A 79 -12.52 8.56 1.47
CA GLU A 79 -13.25 9.81 1.33
C GLU A 79 -13.88 10.00 -0.06
N ASP A 80 -13.28 9.43 -1.11
CA ASP A 80 -13.74 9.61 -2.48
C ASP A 80 -14.34 8.34 -3.08
N LEU A 81 -13.57 7.25 -3.23
CA LEU A 81 -14.00 6.07 -3.97
C LEU A 81 -15.13 5.30 -3.28
N PHE A 82 -14.96 4.92 -2.01
CA PHE A 82 -15.92 4.09 -1.28
C PHE A 82 -17.27 4.78 -1.10
N PRO A 83 -17.36 6.07 -0.74
CA PRO A 83 -18.64 6.78 -0.68
C PRO A 83 -19.36 6.85 -2.02
N VAL A 84 -18.65 7.03 -3.12
CA VAL A 84 -19.24 7.03 -4.47
C VAL A 84 -19.76 5.63 -4.82
N LEU A 85 -18.99 4.58 -4.58
CA LEU A 85 -19.42 3.20 -4.83
C LEU A 85 -20.68 2.85 -4.04
N ARG A 86 -20.75 3.21 -2.75
CA ARG A 86 -21.96 3.00 -1.92
C ARG A 86 -23.19 3.69 -2.50
N ARG A 87 -23.04 4.88 -3.10
CA ARG A 87 -24.15 5.61 -3.74
C ARG A 87 -24.56 5.03 -5.09
N ARG A 88 -23.62 4.46 -5.84
CA ARG A 88 -23.82 3.96 -7.21
C ARG A 88 -24.25 2.50 -7.27
N ALA A 89 -23.80 1.70 -6.31
CA ALA A 89 -24.10 0.28 -6.25
C ALA A 89 -25.57 0.03 -5.87
N GLY A 90 -26.17 -0.96 -6.50
CA GLY A 90 -27.51 -1.43 -6.15
C GLY A 90 -27.46 -2.41 -4.96
N PRO A 91 -28.63 -2.69 -4.33
CA PRO A 91 -28.70 -3.65 -3.23
C PRO A 91 -28.21 -5.06 -3.58
N ALA A 92 -28.28 -5.43 -4.86
CA ALA A 92 -27.82 -6.73 -5.35
C ALA A 92 -26.28 -6.85 -5.40
N ASP A 93 -25.55 -5.74 -5.45
CA ASP A 93 -24.11 -5.73 -5.58
C ASP A 93 -23.41 -6.10 -4.27
N ARG A 94 -24.08 -5.99 -3.13
CA ARG A 94 -23.58 -6.33 -1.77
C ARG A 94 -22.20 -5.72 -1.43
N ILE A 95 -21.85 -4.65 -2.10
CA ILE A 95 -20.53 -4.03 -1.96
C ILE A 95 -20.31 -3.40 -0.58
N GLY A 96 -21.39 -2.99 0.10
CA GLY A 96 -21.33 -2.31 1.38
C GLY A 96 -20.57 -3.09 2.44
N GLU A 97 -20.87 -4.38 2.59
CA GLU A 97 -20.18 -5.26 3.56
C GLU A 97 -18.69 -5.38 3.24
N LEU A 98 -18.35 -5.55 1.95
CA LEU A 98 -16.95 -5.61 1.51
C LEU A 98 -16.21 -4.31 1.79
N LEU A 99 -16.79 -3.15 1.50
CA LEU A 99 -16.16 -1.86 1.79
C LEU A 99 -15.98 -1.62 3.29
N ASP A 100 -16.91 -2.14 4.14
CA ASP A 100 -16.75 -2.09 5.59
C ASP A 100 -15.56 -2.95 6.07
N GLU A 101 -15.36 -4.13 5.48
CA GLU A 101 -14.20 -4.98 5.76
C GLU A 101 -12.89 -4.32 5.34
N LEU A 102 -12.83 -3.74 4.12
CA LEU A 102 -11.65 -3.03 3.63
C LEU A 102 -11.33 -1.80 4.49
N SER A 103 -12.34 -1.03 4.93
CA SER A 103 -12.13 0.10 5.84
C SER A 103 -11.55 -0.33 7.20
N GLN A 104 -11.93 -1.51 7.72
CA GLN A 104 -11.34 -2.06 8.95
C GLN A 104 -9.89 -2.50 8.71
N GLU A 105 -9.59 -3.09 7.55
CA GLU A 105 -8.22 -3.42 7.16
C GLU A 105 -7.36 -2.16 7.06
N HIS A 106 -7.82 -1.09 6.40
CA HIS A 106 -7.15 0.22 6.34
C HIS A 106 -6.80 0.76 7.73
N ALA A 107 -7.76 0.75 8.66
CA ALA A 107 -7.52 1.24 10.02
C ALA A 107 -6.42 0.43 10.73
N SER A 108 -6.38 -0.89 10.55
CA SER A 108 -5.35 -1.78 11.09
C SER A 108 -3.99 -1.51 10.44
N ASP A 109 -3.96 -1.39 9.11
CA ASP A 109 -2.72 -1.24 8.34
C ASP A 109 -2.07 0.13 8.58
N LEU A 110 -2.85 1.19 8.80
CA LEU A 110 -2.32 2.48 9.25
C LEU A 110 -1.66 2.42 10.63
N ILE A 111 -2.13 1.57 11.54
CA ILE A 111 -1.50 1.34 12.85
C ILE A 111 -0.18 0.60 12.66
N ASP A 112 -0.19 -0.47 11.87
CA ASP A 112 0.99 -1.28 11.57
C ASP A 112 2.05 -0.44 10.81
N ALA A 113 1.65 0.38 9.84
CA ALA A 113 2.54 1.30 9.12
C ALA A 113 3.28 2.25 10.06
N LYS A 114 2.57 2.86 11.03
CA LYS A 114 3.19 3.71 12.06
C LYS A 114 4.17 2.94 12.95
N ALA A 115 3.88 1.69 13.26
CA ALA A 115 4.79 0.83 14.03
C ALA A 115 6.05 0.49 13.20
N ILE A 116 5.89 0.18 11.92
CA ILE A 116 6.99 -0.10 10.99
C ILE A 116 7.90 1.12 10.85
N ILE A 117 7.33 2.32 10.64
CA ILE A 117 8.10 3.58 10.56
C ILE A 117 8.96 3.80 11.83
N ARG A 118 8.38 3.59 13.01
CA ARG A 118 9.12 3.75 14.29
C ARG A 118 10.29 2.78 14.38
N GLU A 119 10.08 1.52 14.03
CA GLU A 119 11.12 0.50 14.09
C GLU A 119 12.23 0.74 13.06
N PHE A 120 11.90 1.14 11.82
CA PHE A 120 12.91 1.54 10.84
C PHE A 120 13.73 2.74 11.32
N THR A 121 13.07 3.76 11.89
CA THR A 121 13.77 4.94 12.44
C THR A 121 14.71 4.53 13.58
N ARG A 122 14.29 3.63 14.45
CA ARG A 122 15.12 3.09 15.53
C ARG A 122 16.34 2.34 15.00
N LEU A 123 16.15 1.49 13.99
CA LEU A 123 17.22 0.70 13.39
C LEU A 123 18.24 1.54 12.63
N ARG A 124 17.79 2.61 11.95
CA ARG A 124 18.71 3.56 11.29
C ARG A 124 19.64 4.26 12.25
N ASN A 125 19.16 4.57 13.45
CA ASN A 125 19.94 5.26 14.49
C ASN A 125 20.82 4.31 15.31
N ALA A 126 20.72 3.00 15.11
CA ALA A 126 21.51 2.02 15.83
C ALA A 126 22.91 1.85 15.22
N THR A 127 23.94 1.82 16.06
CA THR A 127 25.33 1.56 15.64
C THR A 127 25.63 0.08 15.36
N ALA A 128 24.69 -0.82 15.72
CA ALA A 128 24.81 -2.26 15.57
C ALA A 128 24.01 -2.78 14.36
N ARG A 129 24.17 -4.06 14.07
CA ARG A 129 23.58 -4.81 12.97
C ARG A 129 22.12 -4.41 12.68
N ARG A 130 21.84 -3.92 11.47
CA ARG A 130 20.52 -3.48 10.99
C ARG A 130 19.58 -4.65 10.63
N ARG A 131 19.55 -5.69 11.47
CA ARG A 131 18.62 -6.80 11.30
C ARG A 131 17.42 -6.64 12.21
N PRO A 132 16.19 -6.78 11.65
CA PRO A 132 14.98 -6.82 12.43
C PRO A 132 15.00 -7.92 13.50
N GLY A 133 14.56 -7.60 14.71
CA GLY A 133 14.28 -8.62 15.73
C GLY A 133 13.08 -9.50 15.33
N PRO A 134 12.84 -10.61 16.06
CA PRO A 134 11.75 -11.55 15.72
C PRO A 134 10.38 -10.88 15.57
N ASP A 135 10.01 -10.04 16.52
CA ASP A 135 8.71 -9.36 16.54
C ASP A 135 8.55 -8.39 15.36
N PHE A 136 9.62 -7.66 15.03
CA PHE A 136 9.59 -6.76 13.89
C PHE A 136 9.55 -7.50 12.57
N ARG A 137 10.27 -8.62 12.42
CA ARG A 137 10.14 -9.49 11.24
C ARG A 137 8.71 -9.99 11.08
N GLN A 138 8.09 -10.44 12.17
CA GLN A 138 6.70 -10.90 12.14
C GLN A 138 5.75 -9.77 11.71
N LEU A 139 5.96 -8.54 12.22
CA LEU A 139 5.18 -7.37 11.81
C LEU A 139 5.31 -7.09 10.31
N LEU A 140 6.55 -7.07 9.77
CA LEU A 140 6.80 -6.83 8.34
C LEU A 140 6.10 -7.88 7.47
N THR A 141 6.28 -9.16 7.78
CA THR A 141 5.71 -10.26 7.01
C THR A 141 4.18 -10.27 7.08
N ARG A 142 3.61 -10.01 8.26
CA ARG A 142 2.16 -9.92 8.44
C ARG A 142 1.57 -8.75 7.66
N PHE A 143 2.13 -7.55 7.78
CA PHE A 143 1.70 -6.38 7.04
C PHE A 143 1.74 -6.64 5.53
N ALA A 144 2.87 -7.13 5.00
CA ALA A 144 3.01 -7.41 3.58
C ALA A 144 2.01 -8.48 3.08
N ALA A 145 1.71 -9.50 3.89
CA ALA A 145 0.74 -10.53 3.55
C ALA A 145 -0.70 -9.99 3.54
N ASN A 146 -1.06 -9.18 4.54
CA ASN A 146 -2.37 -8.55 4.63
C ASN A 146 -2.60 -7.59 3.46
N GLU A 147 -1.65 -6.70 3.24
CA GLU A 147 -1.69 -5.72 2.16
C GLU A 147 -1.85 -6.37 0.77
N ARG A 148 -1.10 -7.44 0.49
CA ARG A 148 -1.29 -8.18 -0.78
C ARG A 148 -2.69 -8.75 -0.93
N ARG A 149 -3.28 -9.29 0.14
CA ARG A 149 -4.65 -9.82 0.09
C ARG A 149 -5.65 -8.69 -0.14
N HIS A 150 -5.50 -7.58 0.55
CA HIS A 150 -6.26 -6.35 0.38
C HIS A 150 -6.24 -5.89 -1.07
N LEU A 151 -5.07 -5.66 -1.64
CA LEU A 151 -4.86 -5.27 -3.03
C LEU A 151 -5.44 -6.26 -4.05
N ILE A 152 -5.43 -7.57 -3.76
CA ILE A 152 -6.07 -8.58 -4.61
C ILE A 152 -7.59 -8.36 -4.62
N THR A 153 -8.19 -8.14 -3.45
CA THR A 153 -9.63 -7.89 -3.32
C THR A 153 -10.06 -6.64 -4.08
N GLU A 154 -9.33 -5.55 -3.91
CA GLU A 154 -9.61 -4.31 -4.60
C GLU A 154 -9.48 -4.43 -6.10
N ASN A 155 -8.37 -4.97 -6.58
CA ASN A 155 -8.14 -5.12 -8.02
C ASN A 155 -9.09 -6.11 -8.68
N ALA A 156 -9.58 -7.12 -7.96
CA ALA A 156 -10.47 -8.14 -8.51
C ALA A 156 -11.96 -7.76 -8.42
N ILE A 157 -12.34 -6.93 -7.45
CA ILE A 157 -13.76 -6.63 -7.19
C ILE A 157 -14.01 -5.12 -7.23
N VAL A 158 -13.33 -4.33 -6.40
CA VAL A 158 -13.63 -2.90 -6.22
C VAL A 158 -13.34 -2.12 -7.51
N MET A 159 -12.15 -2.27 -8.09
CA MET A 159 -11.74 -1.54 -9.28
C MET A 159 -12.59 -1.87 -10.52
N PRO A 160 -12.90 -3.15 -10.85
CA PRO A 160 -13.83 -3.47 -11.94
C PRO A 160 -15.22 -2.91 -11.71
N LEU A 161 -15.74 -2.98 -10.48
CA LEU A 161 -17.05 -2.44 -10.15
C LEU A 161 -17.07 -0.91 -10.27
N ALA A 162 -16.04 -0.24 -9.79
CA ALA A 162 -15.88 1.21 -9.95
C ALA A 162 -15.90 1.61 -11.43
N ARG A 163 -15.13 0.92 -12.28
CA ARG A 163 -15.13 1.18 -13.74
C ARG A 163 -16.50 0.99 -14.38
N ALA A 164 -17.31 0.08 -13.86
CA ALA A 164 -18.66 -0.19 -14.38
C ALA A 164 -19.70 0.82 -13.89
N LEU A 165 -19.59 1.33 -12.67
CA LEU A 165 -20.62 2.12 -12.02
C LEU A 165 -20.37 3.63 -12.01
N LEU A 166 -19.10 4.06 -11.98
CA LEU A 166 -18.74 5.48 -11.91
C LEU A 166 -19.03 6.18 -13.23
N LYS A 167 -19.44 7.44 -13.11
CA LYS A 167 -19.70 8.33 -14.24
C LYS A 167 -18.70 9.47 -14.26
N ALA A 168 -18.60 10.15 -15.39
CA ALA A 168 -17.76 11.35 -15.50
C ALA A 168 -18.17 12.38 -14.42
N GLY A 169 -17.20 12.81 -13.62
CA GLY A 169 -17.39 13.79 -12.53
C GLY A 169 -17.80 13.19 -11.18
N ASP A 170 -17.70 11.87 -10.99
CA ASP A 170 -17.94 11.23 -9.68
C ASP A 170 -16.70 11.30 -8.76
N LEU A 171 -15.49 11.35 -9.34
CA LEU A 171 -14.20 11.50 -8.66
C LEU A 171 -13.47 12.72 -9.16
#